data_33295d9daaadd8d35a163fa891ba1b84
#
_entry.id   33295d9daaadd8d35a163fa891ba1b84
#
_cell.length_a   1.000
_cell.length_b   1.000
_cell.length_c   1.000
_cell.angle_alpha   90.00
_cell.angle_beta   90.00
_cell.angle_gamma   90.00
#
_symmetry.space_group_name_H-M   'P 1'
#
loop_
_entity.id
_entity.type
_entity.pdbx_description
1 polymer ?
#
loop_
_entity_poly.entity_id
_entity_poly.type
_entity_poly.pdbx_seq_one_letter_code
_entity_poly.pdbx_strand_id
1 'polypeptide(L)'
;MINITFPDGSVKQYESGITPYQIAESISPRLAKEVLAATVNGAEWDISRPICNDGEIKLFKWEDEEGKHAFWHTSAHLLAEALQELYKGIQFGIGPAIENGFYYDIDPGENQITSADFAKIEAKMAELAAKDEAVVRADISKADALKMFGDRGETYKCELISELEDGTISTYTQGAFTDLCRGPHLPSTGAIKAVKVMSLAGAYWRGDETRKQMVRIYGVSYPKKKMLDEYLAVLEEAKKRDHRKIGKEMELFAFSANVGPGLPLWLPKGAALRDRLEQFLRKIQRKYGYLQVITPHIGNKMLYVTSGHYAKYGKDSFQPIHTPEEGEEYFLKPMNCPHHCEIFKTVPRSYKDLPLRFAEFGTVYRYEQSGELHGLTRVRGFTQDDAHLFCTPDQLKGEFLKVMDIIFYIFKALDFENFEAQISLRDPNNKQKYVGTDENWEKAERAIIEACEEKGLKAKAVQGEAAFYGPKLDFMVKDAIGRRWQLGTIQVDYNLPERFGLEYTGADNQKHRPVMIHRAPFGSMERFVAVLLEHTAGKLPLWLAPDQVVVLPISEKYNDYAQKVVLELAEKDIRAFVDDRNEKIGKKIRDNELKKIPYPEIHLQSLMKRNADKTSELQETLVKFLA
;
A
#
# COMPACT_ATOMS: atom_id res chain seq x y z
N MET A 1 40.93 13.84 -22.30
CA MET A 1 39.53 14.25 -22.61
C MET A 1 38.65 13.00 -22.58
N ILE A 2 37.50 13.10 -21.98
CA ILE A 2 36.47 12.04 -21.95
C ILE A 2 35.16 12.57 -22.54
N ASN A 3 34.35 11.68 -23.12
CA ASN A 3 33.06 12.00 -23.70
C ASN A 3 31.98 11.64 -22.70
N ILE A 4 31.17 12.60 -22.27
CA ILE A 4 30.05 12.38 -21.37
C ILE A 4 28.74 12.53 -22.16
N THR A 5 27.93 11.47 -22.18
CA THR A 5 26.63 11.43 -22.82
C THR A 5 25.53 11.75 -21.79
N PHE A 6 24.68 12.72 -22.10
CA PHE A 6 23.57 13.15 -21.27
C PHE A 6 22.26 12.38 -21.64
N PRO A 7 21.22 12.43 -20.78
CA PRO A 7 19.95 11.73 -21.01
C PRO A 7 19.21 12.13 -22.30
N ASP A 8 19.47 13.33 -22.81
CA ASP A 8 18.92 13.84 -24.09
C ASP A 8 19.68 13.38 -25.33
N GLY A 9 20.72 12.54 -25.14
CA GLY A 9 21.60 12.04 -26.19
C GLY A 9 22.73 13.01 -26.59
N SER A 10 22.78 14.20 -26.01
CA SER A 10 23.90 15.13 -26.26
C SER A 10 25.21 14.64 -25.66
N VAL A 11 26.34 14.90 -26.35
CA VAL A 11 27.67 14.50 -25.90
C VAL A 11 28.53 15.76 -25.72
N LYS A 12 29.19 15.85 -24.55
CA LYS A 12 30.17 16.92 -24.28
C LYS A 12 31.49 16.31 -23.85
N GLN A 13 32.58 17.02 -24.23
CA GLN A 13 33.92 16.64 -23.84
C GLN A 13 34.38 17.38 -22.58
N TYR A 14 34.97 16.63 -21.66
CA TYR A 14 35.53 17.14 -20.41
C TYR A 14 36.94 16.57 -20.18
N GLU A 15 37.67 17.18 -19.27
CA GLU A 15 38.92 16.61 -18.79
C GLU A 15 38.69 15.34 -17.99
N SER A 16 39.58 14.33 -18.13
CA SER A 16 39.53 13.11 -17.30
C SER A 16 39.73 13.49 -15.84
N GLY A 17 38.89 12.91 -14.95
CA GLY A 17 38.85 13.24 -13.53
C GLY A 17 37.81 14.30 -13.15
N ILE A 18 37.02 14.78 -14.11
CA ILE A 18 35.89 15.65 -13.79
C ILE A 18 34.88 14.96 -12.90
N THR A 19 34.24 15.70 -11.99
CA THR A 19 33.21 15.19 -11.11
C THR A 19 31.78 15.50 -11.62
N PRO A 20 30.75 14.71 -11.26
CA PRO A 20 29.36 15.06 -11.56
C PRO A 20 28.94 16.44 -11.07
N TYR A 21 29.48 16.90 -9.93
CA TYR A 21 29.27 18.25 -9.43
C TYR A 21 29.78 19.31 -10.39
N GLN A 22 31.01 19.17 -10.88
CA GLN A 22 31.63 20.10 -11.86
C GLN A 22 30.89 20.07 -13.21
N ILE A 23 30.40 18.90 -13.62
CA ILE A 23 29.53 18.78 -14.80
C ILE A 23 28.24 19.56 -14.59
N ALA A 24 27.57 19.38 -13.44
CA ALA A 24 26.37 20.14 -13.09
C ALA A 24 26.62 21.66 -13.08
N GLU A 25 27.75 22.08 -12.52
CA GLU A 25 28.18 23.48 -12.47
C GLU A 25 28.42 24.08 -13.89
N SER A 26 29.01 23.29 -14.79
CA SER A 26 29.20 23.69 -16.19
C SER A 26 27.88 23.85 -16.96
N ILE A 27 26.81 23.21 -16.52
CA ILE A 27 25.45 23.35 -17.07
C ILE A 27 24.79 24.59 -16.47
N SER A 28 24.75 24.65 -15.13
CA SER A 28 24.16 25.76 -14.39
C SER A 28 24.60 25.75 -12.92
N PRO A 29 25.01 26.91 -12.35
CA PRO A 29 25.31 27.06 -10.92
C PRO A 29 24.13 26.70 -10.02
N ARG A 30 22.89 26.83 -10.53
CA ARG A 30 21.70 26.41 -9.82
C ARG A 30 21.61 24.89 -9.74
N LEU A 31 21.85 24.18 -10.84
CA LEU A 31 21.86 22.73 -10.89
C LEU A 31 22.89 22.13 -9.92
N ALA A 32 24.11 22.69 -9.89
CA ALA A 32 25.16 22.24 -8.98
C ALA A 32 24.76 22.30 -7.50
N LYS A 33 23.92 23.29 -7.12
CA LYS A 33 23.41 23.42 -5.75
C LYS A 33 22.25 22.46 -5.42
N GLU A 34 21.56 21.98 -6.44
CA GLU A 34 20.38 21.11 -6.29
C GLU A 34 20.70 19.62 -6.47
N VAL A 35 21.82 19.28 -7.15
CA VAL A 35 22.20 17.89 -7.41
C VAL A 35 22.72 17.22 -6.12
N LEU A 36 22.23 16.00 -5.85
CA LEU A 36 22.55 15.24 -4.64
C LEU A 36 23.26 13.91 -4.95
N ALA A 37 22.99 13.30 -6.09
CA ALA A 37 23.55 12.04 -6.52
C ALA A 37 23.67 11.99 -8.05
N ALA A 38 24.41 11.00 -8.56
CA ALA A 38 24.52 10.73 -9.99
C ALA A 38 24.52 9.22 -10.27
N THR A 39 24.29 8.85 -11.54
CA THR A 39 24.73 7.57 -12.07
C THR A 39 25.71 7.79 -13.21
N VAL A 40 26.70 6.89 -13.31
CA VAL A 40 27.64 6.82 -14.42
C VAL A 40 27.58 5.42 -15.01
N ASN A 41 27.20 5.30 -16.28
CA ASN A 41 26.95 4.02 -16.95
C ASN A 41 25.95 3.13 -16.18
N GLY A 42 24.91 3.74 -15.58
CA GLY A 42 23.91 3.05 -14.79
C GLY A 42 24.32 2.67 -13.36
N ALA A 43 25.60 2.82 -12.99
CA ALA A 43 26.07 2.59 -11.62
C ALA A 43 25.91 3.86 -10.76
N GLU A 44 25.49 3.69 -9.50
CA GLU A 44 25.41 4.77 -8.52
C GLU A 44 26.77 5.44 -8.29
N TRP A 45 26.77 6.78 -8.22
CA TRP A 45 28.00 7.56 -8.19
C TRP A 45 27.87 8.80 -7.30
N ASP A 46 28.85 9.01 -6.42
CA ASP A 46 28.90 10.25 -5.64
C ASP A 46 29.15 11.45 -6.55
N ILE A 47 28.50 12.56 -6.26
CA ILE A 47 28.69 13.77 -7.08
C ILE A 47 30.09 14.38 -6.95
N SER A 48 30.83 14.01 -5.91
CA SER A 48 32.24 14.40 -5.69
C SER A 48 33.25 13.41 -6.27
N ARG A 49 32.81 12.23 -6.75
CA ARG A 49 33.72 11.19 -7.25
C ARG A 49 34.16 11.48 -8.70
N PRO A 50 35.48 11.41 -9.01
CA PRO A 50 35.98 11.64 -10.35
C PRO A 50 35.50 10.62 -11.39
N ILE A 51 35.24 11.08 -12.61
CA ILE A 51 34.93 10.24 -13.78
C ILE A 51 36.17 10.28 -14.68
N CYS A 52 36.76 9.10 -14.92
CA CYS A 52 38.02 8.98 -15.66
C CYS A 52 37.86 8.41 -17.07
N ASN A 53 36.72 7.88 -17.43
CA ASN A 53 36.43 7.23 -18.71
C ASN A 53 35.15 7.82 -19.35
N ASP A 54 34.99 7.60 -20.65
CA ASP A 54 33.77 7.89 -21.37
C ASP A 54 32.56 7.19 -20.69
N GLY A 55 31.39 7.87 -20.65
CA GLY A 55 30.22 7.30 -20.04
C GLY A 55 28.95 8.11 -20.16
N GLU A 56 27.83 7.47 -19.82
CA GLU A 56 26.52 8.11 -19.69
C GLU A 56 26.33 8.60 -18.27
N ILE A 57 25.87 9.86 -18.12
CA ILE A 57 25.59 10.44 -16.80
C ILE A 57 24.11 10.77 -16.65
N LYS A 58 23.56 10.51 -15.42
CA LYS A 58 22.31 11.11 -14.95
C LYS A 58 22.56 11.80 -13.64
N LEU A 59 21.96 12.98 -13.45
CA LEU A 59 22.08 13.79 -12.24
C LEU A 59 20.74 13.81 -11.52
N PHE A 60 20.74 13.55 -10.22
CA PHE A 60 19.54 13.42 -9.39
C PHE A 60 19.46 14.51 -8.32
N LYS A 61 18.26 15.03 -8.13
CA LYS A 61 17.93 16.05 -7.13
C LYS A 61 17.10 15.45 -6.00
N TRP A 62 16.61 16.31 -5.10
CA TRP A 62 15.72 15.89 -4.01
C TRP A 62 14.40 15.29 -4.49
N GLU A 63 13.86 15.70 -5.62
CA GLU A 63 12.61 15.17 -6.19
C GLU A 63 12.75 13.73 -6.69
N ASP A 64 13.97 13.31 -7.01
CA ASP A 64 14.31 11.99 -7.51
C ASP A 64 14.55 10.99 -6.36
N GLU A 65 14.20 9.72 -6.55
CA GLU A 65 14.38 8.68 -5.52
C GLU A 65 15.88 8.47 -5.19
N GLU A 66 16.73 8.47 -6.20
CA GLU A 66 18.19 8.29 -6.04
C GLU A 66 18.81 9.46 -5.26
N GLY A 67 18.32 10.69 -5.49
CA GLY A 67 18.75 11.86 -4.74
C GLY A 67 18.36 11.80 -3.27
N LYS A 68 17.13 11.38 -2.97
CA LYS A 68 16.67 11.13 -1.59
C LYS A 68 17.45 10.02 -0.93
N HIS A 69 17.74 8.94 -1.68
CA HIS A 69 18.49 7.80 -1.17
C HIS A 69 19.87 8.24 -0.67
N ALA A 70 20.66 8.96 -1.49
CA ALA A 70 21.96 9.48 -1.09
C ALA A 70 21.87 10.46 0.11
N PHE A 71 20.82 11.28 0.16
CA PHE A 71 20.58 12.22 1.26
C PHE A 71 20.31 11.49 2.58
N TRP A 72 19.38 10.53 2.57
CA TRP A 72 19.05 9.77 3.77
C TRP A 72 20.15 8.79 4.17
N HIS A 73 20.91 8.26 3.22
CA HIS A 73 22.07 7.43 3.51
C HIS A 73 23.16 8.24 4.27
N THR A 74 23.42 9.47 3.82
CA THR A 74 24.32 10.38 4.54
C THR A 74 23.75 10.76 5.93
N SER A 75 22.44 10.90 6.03
CA SER A 75 21.78 11.17 7.32
C SER A 75 21.87 10.00 8.30
N ALA A 76 21.89 8.74 7.80
CA ALA A 76 22.14 7.57 8.63
C ALA A 76 23.56 7.59 9.22
N HIS A 77 24.58 7.97 8.43
CA HIS A 77 25.93 8.15 8.93
C HIS A 77 26.02 9.31 9.93
N LEU A 78 25.31 10.43 9.70
CA LEU A 78 25.23 11.55 10.62
C LEU A 78 24.59 11.14 11.97
N LEU A 79 23.58 10.25 11.93
CA LEU A 79 23.02 9.64 13.16
C LEU A 79 24.07 8.79 13.88
N ALA A 80 24.80 7.95 13.15
CA ALA A 80 25.83 7.10 13.72
C ALA A 80 26.95 7.92 14.37
N GLU A 81 27.42 8.99 13.72
CA GLU A 81 28.41 9.93 14.27
C GLU A 81 27.87 10.60 15.56
N ALA A 82 26.64 11.08 15.55
CA ALA A 82 26.01 11.67 16.73
C ALA A 82 25.93 10.67 17.91
N LEU A 83 25.61 9.42 17.60
CA LEU A 83 25.57 8.36 18.62
C LEU A 83 26.97 8.01 19.15
N GLN A 84 27.98 7.96 18.27
CA GLN A 84 29.37 7.73 18.66
C GLN A 84 29.89 8.80 19.65
N GLU A 85 29.54 10.08 19.41
CA GLU A 85 29.93 11.18 20.30
C GLU A 85 29.15 11.19 21.62
N LEU A 86 27.89 10.76 21.62
CA LEU A 86 27.01 10.80 22.80
C LEU A 86 27.16 9.60 23.73
N TYR A 87 27.54 8.43 23.19
CA TYR A 87 27.49 7.16 23.93
C TYR A 87 28.81 6.38 23.73
N LYS A 88 29.55 6.14 24.78
CA LYS A 88 30.79 5.36 24.72
C LYS A 88 30.50 3.86 24.63
N GLY A 89 31.33 3.15 23.88
CA GLY A 89 31.28 1.69 23.76
C GLY A 89 30.13 1.13 22.91
N ILE A 90 29.44 1.98 22.16
CA ILE A 90 28.43 1.58 21.19
C ILE A 90 29.14 0.94 19.98
N GLN A 91 28.55 -0.12 19.41
CA GLN A 91 29.01 -0.73 18.17
C GLN A 91 27.97 -0.56 17.06
N PHE A 92 28.46 -0.43 15.82
CA PHE A 92 27.63 -0.10 14.67
C PHE A 92 27.37 -1.32 13.79
N GLY A 93 26.10 -1.56 13.49
CA GLY A 93 25.64 -2.55 12.52
C GLY A 93 25.59 -1.98 11.09
N ILE A 94 24.38 -1.77 10.57
CA ILE A 94 24.10 -1.22 9.25
C ILE A 94 23.11 -0.07 9.31
N GLY A 95 23.25 0.92 8.42
CA GLY A 95 22.41 2.10 8.36
C GLY A 95 22.01 2.49 6.95
N PRO A 96 21.04 1.81 6.31
CA PRO A 96 20.58 2.17 4.98
C PRO A 96 19.57 3.31 4.98
N ALA A 97 19.44 3.94 3.83
CA ALA A 97 18.23 4.67 3.47
C ALA A 97 17.07 3.69 3.25
N ILE A 98 15.85 4.14 3.54
CA ILE A 98 14.59 3.42 3.30
C ILE A 98 13.63 4.34 2.55
N GLU A 99 12.48 3.82 2.12
CA GLU A 99 11.50 4.56 1.30
C GLU A 99 11.14 5.96 1.84
N ASN A 100 11.05 6.11 3.17
CA ASN A 100 10.68 7.37 3.81
C ASN A 100 11.62 7.69 4.99
N GLY A 101 12.90 7.84 4.72
CA GLY A 101 13.90 8.17 5.74
C GLY A 101 15.06 7.18 5.78
N PHE A 102 15.55 6.92 6.97
CA PHE A 102 16.69 6.05 7.22
C PHE A 102 16.58 5.37 8.58
N TYR A 103 17.40 4.36 8.81
CA TYR A 103 17.65 3.84 10.14
C TYR A 103 19.13 3.52 10.35
N TYR A 104 19.48 3.28 11.60
CA TYR A 104 20.78 2.70 11.95
C TYR A 104 20.61 1.64 13.03
N ASP A 105 21.22 0.46 12.82
CA ASP A 105 21.26 -0.64 13.80
C ASP A 105 22.51 -0.51 14.66
N ILE A 106 22.33 -0.48 15.95
CA ILE A 106 23.42 -0.34 16.92
C ILE A 106 23.34 -1.41 18.01
N ASP A 107 24.48 -1.84 18.48
CA ASP A 107 24.61 -2.50 19.76
C ASP A 107 24.92 -1.43 20.81
N PRO A 108 24.00 -1.08 21.70
CA PRO A 108 24.20 0.00 22.65
C PRO A 108 25.19 -0.35 23.77
N GLY A 109 25.69 -1.60 23.84
CA GLY A 109 26.53 -2.05 24.96
C GLY A 109 25.81 -1.94 26.29
N GLU A 110 26.39 -1.18 27.21
CA GLU A 110 25.81 -0.91 28.54
C GLU A 110 24.88 0.32 28.55
N ASN A 111 24.79 1.05 27.44
CA ASN A 111 23.95 2.25 27.38
C ASN A 111 22.47 1.89 27.20
N GLN A 112 21.60 2.63 27.89
CA GLN A 112 20.16 2.56 27.71
C GLN A 112 19.71 3.75 26.85
N ILE A 113 19.32 3.49 25.62
CA ILE A 113 18.81 4.50 24.68
C ILE A 113 17.29 4.34 24.60
N THR A 114 16.58 5.41 24.89
CA THR A 114 15.11 5.44 24.95
C THR A 114 14.55 6.62 24.14
N SER A 115 13.25 6.72 24.01
CA SER A 115 12.62 7.87 23.37
C SER A 115 12.88 9.21 24.08
N ALA A 116 13.28 9.20 25.34
CA ALA A 116 13.68 10.40 26.07
C ALA A 116 14.99 11.02 25.52
N ASP A 117 15.80 10.22 24.83
CA ASP A 117 17.08 10.65 24.26
C ASP A 117 16.94 11.31 22.88
N PHE A 118 15.77 11.22 22.24
CA PHE A 118 15.56 11.72 20.86
C PHE A 118 15.98 13.17 20.69
N ALA A 119 15.53 14.05 21.56
CA ALA A 119 15.86 15.48 21.46
C ALA A 119 17.39 15.73 21.58
N LYS A 120 18.10 14.95 22.42
CA LYS A 120 19.55 15.04 22.57
C LYS A 120 20.28 14.55 21.32
N ILE A 121 19.80 13.46 20.70
CA ILE A 121 20.36 12.91 19.46
C ILE A 121 20.12 13.90 18.32
N GLU A 122 18.90 14.43 18.16
CA GLU A 122 18.55 15.43 17.15
C GLU A 122 19.39 16.69 17.25
N ALA A 123 19.59 17.19 18.48
CA ALA A 123 20.44 18.37 18.72
C ALA A 123 21.90 18.11 18.31
N LYS A 124 22.44 16.92 18.61
CA LYS A 124 23.79 16.54 18.21
C LYS A 124 23.92 16.39 16.70
N MET A 125 22.96 15.75 16.04
CA MET A 125 22.93 15.65 14.58
C MET A 125 22.89 17.04 13.92
N ALA A 126 22.09 17.97 14.45
CA ALA A 126 22.02 19.33 13.96
C ALA A 126 23.35 20.10 14.15
N GLU A 127 24.03 19.90 15.29
CA GLU A 127 25.36 20.47 15.56
C GLU A 127 26.39 19.96 14.54
N LEU A 128 26.46 18.65 14.30
CA LEU A 128 27.37 18.03 13.34
C LEU A 128 27.07 18.46 11.90
N ALA A 129 25.80 18.49 11.51
CA ALA A 129 25.40 18.98 10.18
C ALA A 129 25.81 20.45 9.95
N ALA A 130 25.77 21.28 11.00
CA ALA A 130 26.18 22.69 10.92
C ALA A 130 27.69 22.88 10.71
N LYS A 131 28.51 21.88 11.05
CA LYS A 131 29.96 21.91 10.79
C LYS A 131 30.27 21.76 9.29
N ASP A 132 29.31 21.26 8.50
CA ASP A 132 29.44 21.04 7.05
C ASP A 132 30.66 20.17 6.68
N GLU A 133 30.84 19.07 7.40
CA GLU A 133 32.00 18.20 7.24
C GLU A 133 31.93 17.44 5.92
N ALA A 134 33.08 17.37 5.23
CA ALA A 134 33.18 16.66 3.95
C ALA A 134 32.97 15.14 4.17
N VAL A 135 32.20 14.50 3.27
CA VAL A 135 32.03 13.05 3.24
C VAL A 135 33.00 12.46 2.22
N VAL A 136 34.02 11.78 2.69
CA VAL A 136 35.15 11.32 1.89
C VAL A 136 35.12 9.81 1.72
N ARG A 137 35.06 9.35 0.46
CA ARG A 137 35.18 7.94 0.08
C ARG A 137 36.65 7.54 0.02
N ALA A 138 36.94 6.33 0.50
CA ALA A 138 38.20 5.64 0.29
C ALA A 138 37.96 4.16 -0.08
N ASP A 139 38.60 3.71 -1.16
CA ASP A 139 38.66 2.30 -1.50
C ASP A 139 39.91 1.71 -0.82
N ILE A 140 39.72 0.65 -0.01
CA ILE A 140 40.77 0.08 0.83
C ILE A 140 40.86 -1.43 0.68
N SER A 141 42.02 -2.01 1.00
CA SER A 141 42.19 -3.46 1.00
C SER A 141 41.39 -4.13 2.12
N LYS A 142 41.02 -5.39 1.94
CA LYS A 142 40.33 -6.19 2.98
C LYS A 142 41.16 -6.25 4.28
N ALA A 143 42.48 -6.37 4.16
CA ALA A 143 43.38 -6.43 5.32
C ALA A 143 43.39 -5.12 6.10
N ASP A 144 43.46 -3.96 5.38
CA ASP A 144 43.44 -2.64 6.03
C ASP A 144 42.06 -2.35 6.64
N ALA A 145 40.97 -2.75 5.98
CA ALA A 145 39.62 -2.62 6.52
C ALA A 145 39.45 -3.42 7.83
N LEU A 146 39.83 -4.71 7.83
CA LEU A 146 39.79 -5.56 9.05
C LEU A 146 40.63 -4.99 10.18
N LYS A 147 41.82 -4.47 9.87
CA LYS A 147 42.67 -3.82 10.86
C LYS A 147 42.01 -2.55 11.41
N MET A 148 41.54 -1.65 10.54
CA MET A 148 40.92 -0.38 10.92
C MET A 148 39.72 -0.57 11.84
N PHE A 149 38.78 -1.43 11.47
CA PHE A 149 37.58 -1.68 12.25
C PHE A 149 37.86 -2.57 13.48
N GLY A 150 38.82 -3.49 13.39
CA GLY A 150 39.28 -4.29 14.52
C GLY A 150 39.92 -3.47 15.63
N ASP A 151 40.81 -2.53 15.26
CA ASP A 151 41.45 -1.60 16.22
C ASP A 151 40.44 -0.70 16.96
N ARG A 152 39.25 -0.45 16.34
CA ARG A 152 38.12 0.29 16.92
C ARG A 152 37.14 -0.59 17.71
N GLY A 153 37.31 -1.92 17.71
CA GLY A 153 36.41 -2.87 18.37
C GLY A 153 35.07 -3.07 17.64
N GLU A 154 34.96 -2.70 16.37
CA GLU A 154 33.75 -2.79 15.54
C GLU A 154 33.55 -4.23 15.02
N THR A 155 33.11 -5.12 15.90
CA THR A 155 33.00 -6.56 15.62
C THR A 155 32.02 -6.88 14.49
N TYR A 156 30.89 -6.16 14.41
CA TYR A 156 29.90 -6.34 13.35
C TYR A 156 30.42 -5.93 11.98
N LYS A 157 31.22 -4.86 11.91
CA LYS A 157 31.88 -4.41 10.66
C LYS A 157 32.92 -5.42 10.22
N CYS A 158 33.72 -5.95 11.14
CA CYS A 158 34.70 -7.00 10.83
C CYS A 158 34.03 -8.27 10.28
N GLU A 159 32.89 -8.67 10.83
CA GLU A 159 32.09 -9.78 10.30
C GLU A 159 31.65 -9.52 8.86
N LEU A 160 31.07 -8.37 8.57
CA LEU A 160 30.64 -7.99 7.22
C LEU A 160 31.82 -8.01 6.23
N ILE A 161 32.96 -7.40 6.63
CA ILE A 161 34.16 -7.34 5.78
C ILE A 161 34.70 -8.75 5.48
N SER A 162 34.62 -9.67 6.43
CA SER A 162 35.12 -11.05 6.23
C SER A 162 34.44 -11.77 5.08
N GLU A 163 33.20 -11.43 4.76
CA GLU A 163 32.40 -12.01 3.69
C GLU A 163 32.59 -11.31 2.33
N LEU A 164 33.16 -10.10 2.31
CA LEU A 164 33.39 -9.34 1.09
C LEU A 164 34.64 -9.80 0.34
N GLU A 165 34.62 -9.68 -0.98
CA GLU A 165 35.79 -9.89 -1.83
C GLU A 165 36.76 -8.71 -1.73
N ASP A 166 38.07 -8.98 -1.78
CA ASP A 166 39.08 -7.92 -1.80
C ASP A 166 38.97 -7.08 -3.08
N GLY A 167 39.22 -5.78 -2.97
CA GLY A 167 39.04 -4.83 -4.07
C GLY A 167 37.63 -4.30 -4.26
N THR A 168 36.64 -4.76 -3.46
CA THR A 168 35.26 -4.25 -3.49
C THR A 168 34.89 -3.44 -2.26
N ILE A 169 35.86 -3.17 -1.38
CA ILE A 169 35.63 -2.57 -0.07
C ILE A 169 35.88 -1.07 -0.13
N SER A 170 34.86 -0.31 0.26
CA SER A 170 34.95 1.13 0.41
C SER A 170 34.50 1.57 1.79
N THR A 171 35.06 2.68 2.24
CA THR A 171 34.69 3.36 3.48
C THR A 171 34.33 4.80 3.19
N TYR A 172 33.48 5.37 4.04
CA TYR A 172 33.16 6.79 4.01
C TYR A 172 33.45 7.39 5.37
N THR A 173 34.21 8.50 5.36
CA THR A 173 34.59 9.25 6.56
C THR A 173 33.93 10.62 6.52
N GLN A 174 33.29 10.99 7.62
CA GLN A 174 32.79 12.34 7.91
C GLN A 174 33.17 12.68 9.37
N GLY A 175 33.77 13.85 9.57
CA GLY A 175 34.26 14.21 10.91
C GLY A 175 35.12 13.13 11.56
N ALA A 176 34.71 12.69 12.73
CA ALA A 176 35.37 11.63 13.49
C ALA A 176 34.81 10.22 13.21
N PHE A 177 33.76 10.09 12.39
CA PHE A 177 33.10 8.84 12.09
C PHE A 177 33.55 8.27 10.74
N THR A 178 33.84 6.97 10.72
CA THR A 178 34.13 6.22 9.47
C THR A 178 33.29 4.96 9.43
N ASP A 179 32.59 4.76 8.31
CA ASP A 179 31.77 3.57 8.11
C ASP A 179 32.23 2.71 6.93
N LEU A 180 31.93 1.41 7.01
CA LEU A 180 31.97 0.47 5.89
C LEU A 180 30.73 0.70 5.03
N CYS A 181 30.90 1.21 3.82
CA CYS A 181 29.77 1.60 2.99
C CYS A 181 30.10 1.60 1.50
N ARG A 182 29.09 1.35 0.67
CA ARG A 182 29.21 1.39 -0.80
C ARG A 182 28.84 2.76 -1.39
N GLY A 183 28.12 3.59 -0.63
CA GLY A 183 27.56 4.85 -1.11
C GLY A 183 26.28 4.66 -1.94
N PRO A 184 25.82 5.68 -2.71
CA PRO A 184 26.41 7.03 -2.76
C PRO A 184 26.04 7.88 -1.53
N HIS A 185 26.81 8.95 -1.35
CA HIS A 185 26.61 9.95 -0.30
C HIS A 185 26.62 11.37 -0.84
N LEU A 186 26.11 12.30 -0.02
CA LEU A 186 26.30 13.74 -0.25
C LEU A 186 27.78 14.12 -0.13
N PRO A 187 28.21 15.23 -0.76
CA PRO A 187 29.60 15.69 -0.66
C PRO A 187 29.97 16.19 0.75
N SER A 188 28.98 16.65 1.52
CA SER A 188 29.14 17.11 2.90
C SER A 188 27.84 16.98 3.70
N THR A 189 27.96 17.08 5.02
CA THR A 189 26.81 16.99 5.95
C THR A 189 25.94 18.24 5.94
N GLY A 190 26.45 19.37 5.45
CA GLY A 190 25.80 20.67 5.53
C GLY A 190 24.49 20.82 4.73
N ALA A 191 24.20 19.91 3.81
CA ALA A 191 22.91 19.90 3.11
C ALA A 191 21.74 19.44 4.02
N ILE A 192 22.04 18.75 5.12
CA ILE A 192 21.03 18.21 6.07
C ILE A 192 20.64 19.32 7.05
N LYS A 193 19.53 20.02 6.77
CA LYS A 193 19.10 21.20 7.55
C LYS A 193 18.05 20.87 8.61
N ALA A 194 17.38 19.73 8.53
CA ALA A 194 16.32 19.36 9.46
C ALA A 194 16.32 17.85 9.67
N VAL A 195 16.29 17.41 10.92
CA VAL A 195 16.34 15.99 11.32
C VAL A 195 15.28 15.73 12.36
N LYS A 196 14.69 14.54 12.34
CA LYS A 196 13.79 14.03 13.36
C LYS A 196 14.06 12.55 13.61
N VAL A 197 14.31 12.17 14.86
CA VAL A 197 14.31 10.76 15.29
C VAL A 197 12.87 10.34 15.53
N MET A 198 12.45 9.27 14.84
CA MET A 198 11.06 8.87 14.78
C MET A 198 10.67 7.80 15.79
N SER A 199 11.49 6.75 15.90
CA SER A 199 11.18 5.59 16.74
C SER A 199 12.42 4.75 17.03
N LEU A 200 12.29 3.87 18.05
CA LEU A 200 13.21 2.78 18.35
C LEU A 200 12.49 1.46 18.16
N ALA A 201 13.21 0.46 17.66
CA ALA A 201 12.73 -0.92 17.59
C ALA A 201 13.87 -1.89 17.91
N GLY A 202 13.54 -3.06 18.47
CA GLY A 202 14.49 -4.18 18.54
C GLY A 202 14.65 -4.80 17.14
N ALA A 203 15.88 -5.14 16.78
CA ALA A 203 16.18 -5.87 15.55
C ALA A 203 17.25 -6.92 15.86
N TYR A 204 17.08 -8.13 15.34
CA TYR A 204 18.14 -9.13 15.46
C TYR A 204 19.21 -8.90 14.41
N TRP A 205 20.48 -9.08 14.80
CA TRP A 205 21.58 -8.96 13.85
C TRP A 205 21.37 -9.86 12.64
N ARG A 206 21.34 -9.24 11.44
CA ARG A 206 21.08 -9.93 10.14
C ARG A 206 19.72 -10.65 10.06
N GLY A 207 18.76 -10.28 10.90
CA GLY A 207 17.43 -10.88 10.93
C GLY A 207 17.37 -12.28 11.56
N ASP A 208 18.44 -12.73 12.20
CA ASP A 208 18.54 -14.04 12.83
C ASP A 208 18.17 -13.93 14.32
N GLU A 209 17.04 -14.51 14.70
CA GLU A 209 16.51 -14.49 16.07
C GLU A 209 17.42 -15.18 17.11
N THR A 210 18.38 -16.00 16.67
CA THR A 210 19.35 -16.66 17.55
C THR A 210 20.54 -15.76 17.89
N ARG A 211 20.69 -14.64 17.19
CA ARG A 211 21.78 -13.68 17.35
C ARG A 211 21.41 -12.53 18.28
N LYS A 212 22.40 -11.68 18.59
CA LYS A 212 22.21 -10.55 19.51
C LYS A 212 21.13 -9.59 19.00
N GLN A 213 20.24 -9.21 19.88
CA GLN A 213 19.27 -8.16 19.62
C GLN A 213 19.95 -6.79 19.66
N MET A 214 19.81 -6.03 18.58
CA MET A 214 20.28 -4.67 18.40
C MET A 214 19.14 -3.68 18.62
N VAL A 215 19.48 -2.41 18.76
CA VAL A 215 18.53 -1.30 18.76
C VAL A 215 18.57 -0.64 17.39
N ARG A 216 17.43 -0.62 16.70
CA ARG A 216 17.24 0.08 15.44
C ARG A 216 16.62 1.44 15.69
N ILE A 217 17.31 2.50 15.28
CA ILE A 217 16.88 3.89 15.43
C ILE A 217 16.43 4.42 14.08
N TYR A 218 15.15 4.75 13.93
CA TYR A 218 14.59 5.32 12.72
C TYR A 218 14.64 6.85 12.76
N GLY A 219 15.00 7.45 11.65
CA GLY A 219 15.01 8.90 11.47
C GLY A 219 14.53 9.35 10.10
N VAL A 220 14.17 10.62 10.02
CA VAL A 220 13.92 11.33 8.77
C VAL A 220 14.69 12.63 8.75
N SER A 221 15.10 13.08 7.57
CA SER A 221 15.81 14.33 7.38
C SER A 221 15.41 15.01 6.09
N TYR A 222 15.56 16.33 6.07
CA TYR A 222 15.15 17.16 4.95
C TYR A 222 16.15 18.31 4.69
N PRO A 223 16.29 18.77 3.43
CA PRO A 223 17.12 19.91 3.08
C PRO A 223 16.56 21.24 3.57
N LYS A 224 15.31 21.28 4.05
CA LYS A 224 14.67 22.49 4.60
C LYS A 224 13.75 22.11 5.77
N LYS A 225 13.78 22.91 6.83
CA LYS A 225 12.91 22.71 8.01
C LYS A 225 11.42 22.69 7.65
N LYS A 226 10.98 23.57 6.75
CA LYS A 226 9.58 23.60 6.27
C LYS A 226 9.12 22.25 5.73
N MET A 227 9.96 21.53 4.98
CA MET A 227 9.63 20.21 4.43
C MET A 227 9.47 19.16 5.53
N LEU A 228 10.30 19.20 6.56
CA LEU A 228 10.15 18.33 7.73
C LEU A 228 8.86 18.64 8.49
N ASP A 229 8.55 19.92 8.71
CA ASP A 229 7.34 20.33 9.42
C ASP A 229 6.07 19.90 8.65
N GLU A 230 6.05 20.04 7.32
CA GLU A 230 4.97 19.54 6.45
C GLU A 230 4.83 18.01 6.54
N TYR A 231 5.93 17.27 6.50
CA TYR A 231 5.91 15.81 6.64
C TYR A 231 5.37 15.38 8.02
N LEU A 232 5.82 16.02 9.10
CA LEU A 232 5.34 15.72 10.44
C LEU A 232 3.85 16.05 10.60
N ALA A 233 3.36 17.12 9.99
CA ALA A 233 1.94 17.46 9.98
C ALA A 233 1.11 16.39 9.26
N VAL A 234 1.60 15.87 8.11
CA VAL A 234 0.97 14.75 7.40
C VAL A 234 0.94 13.48 8.26
N LEU A 235 2.03 13.17 8.98
CA LEU A 235 2.06 12.01 9.87
C LEU A 235 1.08 12.14 11.05
N GLU A 236 0.98 13.32 11.65
CA GLU A 236 0.01 13.56 12.73
C GLU A 236 -1.44 13.46 12.22
N GLU A 237 -1.70 13.96 11.02
CA GLU A 237 -3.00 13.80 10.39
C GLU A 237 -3.29 12.32 10.06
N ALA A 238 -2.28 11.57 9.60
CA ALA A 238 -2.39 10.12 9.38
C ALA A 238 -2.78 9.36 10.65
N LYS A 239 -2.17 9.70 11.79
CA LYS A 239 -2.53 9.07 13.09
C LYS A 239 -3.97 9.37 13.50
N LYS A 240 -4.48 10.57 13.22
CA LYS A 240 -5.88 10.93 13.51
C LYS A 240 -6.85 10.17 12.61
N ARG A 241 -6.43 9.85 11.38
CA ARG A 241 -7.22 9.14 10.37
C ARG A 241 -7.04 7.63 10.39
N ASP A 242 -6.24 7.08 11.30
CA ASP A 242 -6.02 5.62 11.40
C ASP A 242 -7.35 4.88 11.53
N HIS A 243 -7.65 4.01 10.55
CA HIS A 243 -8.90 3.25 10.48
C HIS A 243 -9.13 2.38 11.73
N ARG A 244 -8.06 1.94 12.43
CA ARG A 244 -8.18 1.14 13.65
C ARG A 244 -8.76 1.97 14.78
N LYS A 245 -8.33 3.25 14.89
CA LYS A 245 -8.87 4.21 15.85
C LYS A 245 -10.30 4.57 15.50
N ILE A 246 -10.53 5.00 14.26
CA ILE A 246 -11.86 5.38 13.77
C ILE A 246 -12.85 4.21 13.88
N GLY A 247 -12.44 3.01 13.45
CA GLY A 247 -13.27 1.81 13.52
C GLY A 247 -13.67 1.42 14.95
N LYS A 248 -12.77 1.63 15.92
CA LYS A 248 -13.07 1.45 17.35
C LYS A 248 -14.04 2.52 17.87
N GLU A 249 -13.81 3.79 17.54
CA GLU A 249 -14.68 4.91 17.95
C GLU A 249 -16.09 4.80 17.37
N MET A 250 -16.21 4.34 16.12
CA MET A 250 -17.48 4.12 15.42
C MET A 250 -18.08 2.73 15.67
N GLU A 251 -17.43 1.86 16.44
CA GLU A 251 -17.89 0.49 16.75
C GLU A 251 -18.12 -0.37 15.48
N LEU A 252 -17.18 -0.31 14.50
CA LEU A 252 -17.34 -0.99 13.22
C LEU A 252 -16.81 -2.41 13.21
N PHE A 253 -15.65 -2.66 13.82
CA PHE A 253 -15.00 -3.96 13.84
C PHE A 253 -14.13 -4.14 15.07
N ALA A 254 -13.79 -5.41 15.35
CA ALA A 254 -12.89 -5.79 16.44
C ALA A 254 -11.98 -6.94 16.01
N PHE A 255 -10.88 -7.12 16.72
CA PHE A 255 -10.02 -8.30 16.65
C PHE A 255 -10.01 -8.99 18.02
N SER A 256 -10.00 -10.32 18.01
CA SER A 256 -9.94 -11.13 19.23
C SER A 256 -8.83 -12.16 19.12
N ALA A 257 -8.03 -12.31 20.18
CA ALA A 257 -7.01 -13.34 20.27
C ALA A 257 -7.60 -14.76 20.15
N ASN A 258 -8.82 -14.95 20.66
CA ASN A 258 -9.50 -16.24 20.62
C ASN A 258 -9.98 -16.62 19.21
N VAL A 259 -10.26 -15.62 18.35
CA VAL A 259 -10.62 -15.86 16.94
C VAL A 259 -9.36 -16.07 16.10
N GLY A 260 -8.30 -15.36 16.44
CA GLY A 260 -7.00 -15.45 15.77
C GLY A 260 -6.58 -14.15 15.10
N PRO A 261 -5.27 -13.96 14.88
CA PRO A 261 -4.72 -12.75 14.28
C PRO A 261 -5.12 -12.64 12.80
N GLY A 262 -5.46 -11.43 12.36
CA GLY A 262 -5.85 -11.17 10.97
C GLY A 262 -7.24 -11.67 10.57
N LEU A 263 -8.10 -12.00 11.53
CA LEU A 263 -9.49 -12.40 11.31
C LEU A 263 -10.43 -11.37 11.95
N PRO A 264 -10.90 -10.37 11.19
CA PRO A 264 -11.73 -9.30 11.73
C PRO A 264 -13.14 -9.77 12.07
N LEU A 265 -13.65 -9.30 13.20
CA LEU A 265 -15.06 -9.43 13.58
C LEU A 265 -15.77 -8.14 13.18
N TRP A 266 -16.72 -8.23 12.26
CA TRP A 266 -17.58 -7.11 11.91
C TRP A 266 -18.69 -6.94 12.97
N LEU A 267 -18.68 -5.79 13.65
CA LEU A 267 -19.72 -5.44 14.61
C LEU A 267 -20.98 -4.96 13.88
N PRO A 268 -22.14 -4.83 14.54
CA PRO A 268 -23.40 -4.50 13.87
C PRO A 268 -23.33 -3.28 12.93
N LYS A 269 -22.66 -2.20 13.34
CA LYS A 269 -22.48 -1.00 12.51
C LYS A 269 -21.56 -1.24 11.32
N GLY A 270 -20.50 -2.01 11.52
CA GLY A 270 -19.61 -2.42 10.43
C GLY A 270 -20.28 -3.34 9.44
N ALA A 271 -21.11 -4.27 9.92
CA ALA A 271 -21.92 -5.14 9.07
C ALA A 271 -22.90 -4.33 8.22
N ALA A 272 -23.57 -3.33 8.81
CA ALA A 272 -24.46 -2.42 8.08
C ALA A 272 -23.73 -1.62 7.00
N LEU A 273 -22.53 -1.06 7.31
CA LEU A 273 -21.68 -0.37 6.32
C LEU A 273 -21.32 -1.29 5.16
N ARG A 274 -20.87 -2.50 5.49
CA ARG A 274 -20.50 -3.51 4.50
C ARG A 274 -21.68 -3.89 3.61
N ASP A 275 -22.85 -4.15 4.20
CA ASP A 275 -24.07 -4.50 3.47
C ASP A 275 -24.46 -3.38 2.47
N ARG A 276 -24.36 -2.10 2.84
CA ARG A 276 -24.61 -0.98 1.93
C ARG A 276 -23.63 -0.92 0.75
N LEU A 277 -22.35 -1.16 0.98
CA LEU A 277 -21.36 -1.25 -0.09
C LEU A 277 -21.66 -2.44 -1.04
N GLU A 278 -22.03 -3.59 -0.49
CA GLU A 278 -22.41 -4.76 -1.28
C GLU A 278 -23.68 -4.49 -2.11
N GLN A 279 -24.71 -3.89 -1.52
CA GLN A 279 -25.94 -3.52 -2.23
C GLN A 279 -25.68 -2.54 -3.36
N PHE A 280 -24.84 -1.51 -3.10
CA PHE A 280 -24.44 -0.53 -4.09
C PHE A 280 -23.79 -1.20 -5.30
N LEU A 281 -22.83 -2.08 -5.08
CA LEU A 281 -22.15 -2.77 -6.18
C LEU A 281 -23.05 -3.79 -6.88
N ARG A 282 -23.87 -4.56 -6.16
CA ARG A 282 -24.85 -5.48 -6.77
C ARG A 282 -25.85 -4.76 -7.67
N LYS A 283 -26.25 -3.54 -7.32
CA LYS A 283 -27.12 -2.71 -8.17
C LYS A 283 -26.47 -2.38 -9.51
N ILE A 284 -25.18 -2.00 -9.48
CA ILE A 284 -24.42 -1.72 -10.72
C ILE A 284 -24.18 -3.00 -11.50
N GLN A 285 -23.76 -4.08 -10.86
CA GLN A 285 -23.53 -5.37 -11.48
C GLN A 285 -24.76 -5.86 -12.25
N ARG A 286 -25.95 -5.78 -11.62
CA ARG A 286 -27.21 -6.15 -12.31
C ARG A 286 -27.44 -5.34 -13.57
N LYS A 287 -27.16 -4.02 -13.55
CA LYS A 287 -27.29 -3.14 -14.73
C LYS A 287 -26.38 -3.57 -15.89
N TYR A 288 -25.20 -4.15 -15.58
CA TYR A 288 -24.23 -4.65 -16.56
C TYR A 288 -24.39 -6.15 -16.86
N GLY A 289 -25.46 -6.80 -16.38
CA GLY A 289 -25.78 -8.19 -16.70
C GLY A 289 -24.94 -9.23 -15.95
N TYR A 290 -24.42 -8.91 -14.76
CA TYR A 290 -23.73 -9.90 -13.93
C TYR A 290 -24.72 -10.82 -13.19
N LEU A 291 -24.40 -12.11 -13.17
CA LEU A 291 -25.10 -13.16 -12.46
C LEU A 291 -24.41 -13.41 -11.13
N GLN A 292 -25.17 -13.34 -10.05
CA GLN A 292 -24.63 -13.60 -8.71
C GLN A 292 -24.46 -15.11 -8.48
N VAL A 293 -23.30 -15.50 -7.97
CA VAL A 293 -22.98 -16.86 -7.56
C VAL A 293 -22.49 -16.86 -6.12
N ILE A 294 -22.49 -18.02 -5.48
CA ILE A 294 -21.95 -18.23 -4.12
C ILE A 294 -21.17 -19.54 -4.16
N THR A 295 -19.93 -19.50 -3.71
CA THR A 295 -19.03 -20.65 -3.71
C THR A 295 -18.60 -21.03 -2.30
N PRO A 296 -18.34 -22.32 -2.01
CA PRO A 296 -17.93 -22.79 -0.70
C PRO A 296 -16.56 -22.21 -0.30
N HIS A 297 -16.29 -22.13 1.01
CA HIS A 297 -15.05 -21.61 1.58
C HIS A 297 -13.87 -22.58 1.44
N ILE A 298 -14.17 -23.85 1.25
CA ILE A 298 -13.17 -24.92 1.07
C ILE A 298 -13.35 -25.59 -0.29
N GLY A 299 -12.28 -26.13 -0.84
CA GLY A 299 -12.30 -26.90 -2.09
C GLY A 299 -11.30 -28.05 -2.02
N ASN A 300 -11.55 -29.09 -2.79
CA ASN A 300 -10.62 -30.21 -2.92
C ASN A 300 -9.25 -29.71 -3.43
N LYS A 301 -8.19 -30.28 -2.93
CA LYS A 301 -6.78 -29.96 -3.31
C LYS A 301 -6.57 -29.92 -4.83
N MET A 302 -7.17 -30.88 -5.56
CA MET A 302 -6.99 -30.97 -7.01
C MET A 302 -7.51 -29.75 -7.76
N LEU A 303 -8.52 -29.05 -7.24
CA LEU A 303 -8.98 -27.79 -7.80
C LEU A 303 -7.87 -26.72 -7.85
N TYR A 304 -7.09 -26.64 -6.77
CA TYR A 304 -5.97 -25.68 -6.65
C TYR A 304 -4.67 -26.16 -7.31
N VAL A 305 -4.49 -27.45 -7.45
CA VAL A 305 -3.42 -28.02 -8.29
C VAL A 305 -3.69 -27.72 -9.77
N THR A 306 -4.92 -27.96 -10.23
CA THR A 306 -5.34 -27.67 -11.63
C THR A 306 -5.15 -26.19 -11.94
N SER A 307 -5.58 -25.29 -11.07
CA SER A 307 -5.44 -23.84 -11.28
C SER A 307 -4.00 -23.32 -11.14
N GLY A 308 -3.09 -24.08 -10.52
CA GLY A 308 -1.71 -23.68 -10.25
C GLY A 308 -1.52 -22.90 -8.94
N HIS A 309 -2.60 -22.58 -8.23
CA HIS A 309 -2.53 -21.84 -6.96
C HIS A 309 -1.77 -22.63 -5.89
N TYR A 310 -1.95 -23.95 -5.83
CA TYR A 310 -1.25 -24.80 -4.86
C TYR A 310 0.27 -24.66 -4.91
N ALA A 311 0.85 -24.65 -6.11
CA ALA A 311 2.30 -24.54 -6.29
C ALA A 311 2.83 -23.12 -6.04
N LYS A 312 2.01 -22.09 -6.33
CA LYS A 312 2.44 -20.68 -6.31
C LYS A 312 2.20 -19.98 -4.96
N TYR A 313 1.16 -20.38 -4.24
CA TYR A 313 0.82 -19.78 -2.93
C TYR A 313 1.37 -20.54 -1.72
N GLY A 314 2.09 -21.64 -1.90
CA GLY A 314 2.66 -22.55 -0.91
C GLY A 314 2.75 -22.04 0.54
N LYS A 315 3.65 -21.08 0.79
CA LYS A 315 3.88 -20.51 2.13
C LYS A 315 2.75 -19.58 2.62
N ASP A 316 2.00 -18.97 1.69
CA ASP A 316 0.94 -18.01 1.96
C ASP A 316 -0.44 -18.68 2.02
N SER A 317 -0.52 -19.99 2.01
CA SER A 317 -1.74 -20.78 2.18
C SER A 317 -1.83 -21.36 3.59
N PHE A 318 -3.06 -21.45 4.11
CA PHE A 318 -3.30 -22.29 5.27
C PHE A 318 -2.97 -23.74 4.94
N GLN A 319 -2.53 -24.51 5.94
CA GLN A 319 -2.25 -25.93 5.77
C GLN A 319 -3.49 -26.70 5.33
N PRO A 320 -3.36 -27.81 4.60
CA PRO A 320 -4.47 -28.64 4.18
C PRO A 320 -5.34 -29.11 5.36
N ILE A 321 -6.64 -29.14 5.12
CA ILE A 321 -7.61 -29.76 6.01
C ILE A 321 -7.67 -31.23 5.63
N HIS A 322 -7.26 -32.11 6.53
CA HIS A 322 -7.35 -33.56 6.38
C HIS A 322 -8.72 -34.06 6.85
N THR A 323 -9.32 -34.95 6.09
CA THR A 323 -10.57 -35.63 6.45
C THR A 323 -10.27 -37.00 7.06
N PRO A 324 -11.29 -37.71 7.62
CA PRO A 324 -11.13 -39.09 8.07
C PRO A 324 -10.75 -40.08 6.94
N GLU A 325 -10.97 -39.72 5.67
CA GLU A 325 -10.59 -40.53 4.51
C GLU A 325 -9.13 -40.29 4.15
N GLU A 326 -8.37 -41.39 4.07
CA GLU A 326 -6.95 -41.33 3.78
C GLU A 326 -6.68 -40.77 2.37
N GLY A 327 -5.85 -39.73 2.30
CA GLY A 327 -5.47 -39.07 1.04
C GLY A 327 -6.46 -37.99 0.57
N GLU A 328 -7.58 -37.77 1.28
CA GLU A 328 -8.50 -36.69 0.96
C GLU A 328 -8.07 -35.39 1.68
N GLU A 329 -7.79 -34.35 0.89
CA GLU A 329 -7.34 -33.04 1.39
C GLU A 329 -8.16 -31.91 0.80
N TYR A 330 -8.58 -31.00 1.67
CA TYR A 330 -9.25 -29.74 1.31
C TYR A 330 -8.40 -28.54 1.69
N PHE A 331 -8.64 -27.40 1.02
CA PHE A 331 -8.00 -26.14 1.32
C PHE A 331 -9.04 -25.05 1.56
N LEU A 332 -8.73 -24.14 2.47
CA LEU A 332 -9.38 -22.83 2.48
C LEU A 332 -9.04 -22.11 1.18
N LYS A 333 -10.05 -21.65 0.45
CA LYS A 333 -9.84 -21.03 -0.87
C LYS A 333 -9.00 -19.76 -0.76
N PRO A 334 -7.86 -19.66 -1.46
CA PRO A 334 -7.06 -18.44 -1.52
C PRO A 334 -7.58 -17.46 -2.57
N MET A 335 -8.41 -17.96 -3.50
CA MET A 335 -9.03 -17.21 -4.60
C MET A 335 -10.35 -17.86 -5.02
N ASN A 336 -11.25 -17.07 -5.68
CA ASN A 336 -12.56 -17.54 -6.13
C ASN A 336 -12.55 -18.10 -7.57
N CYS A 337 -11.59 -17.69 -8.40
CA CYS A 337 -11.54 -18.05 -9.84
C CYS A 337 -11.64 -19.54 -10.14
N PRO A 338 -11.02 -20.49 -9.40
CA PRO A 338 -11.15 -21.91 -9.71
C PRO A 338 -12.61 -22.41 -9.61
N HIS A 339 -13.36 -21.92 -8.61
CA HIS A 339 -14.76 -22.27 -8.43
C HIS A 339 -15.64 -21.73 -9.57
N HIS A 340 -15.38 -20.50 -10.06
CA HIS A 340 -16.11 -19.93 -11.18
C HIS A 340 -15.83 -20.67 -12.49
N CYS A 341 -14.61 -21.19 -12.69
CA CYS A 341 -14.30 -22.10 -13.80
C CYS A 341 -15.16 -23.37 -13.75
N GLU A 342 -15.30 -23.98 -12.56
CA GLU A 342 -16.18 -25.16 -12.39
C GLU A 342 -17.67 -24.81 -12.63
N ILE A 343 -18.15 -23.66 -12.16
CA ILE A 343 -19.52 -23.20 -12.46
C ILE A 343 -19.71 -23.04 -14.00
N PHE A 344 -18.73 -22.50 -14.72
CA PHE A 344 -18.80 -22.40 -16.19
C PHE A 344 -19.03 -23.77 -16.84
N LYS A 345 -18.38 -24.82 -16.33
CA LYS A 345 -18.43 -26.20 -16.85
C LYS A 345 -19.73 -26.94 -16.55
N THR A 346 -20.56 -26.45 -15.63
CA THR A 346 -21.78 -27.17 -15.18
C THR A 346 -22.78 -27.45 -16.32
N VAL A 347 -22.74 -26.63 -17.39
CA VAL A 347 -23.57 -26.81 -18.59
C VAL A 347 -22.74 -26.55 -19.86
N PRO A 348 -23.04 -27.24 -20.98
CA PRO A 348 -22.45 -26.93 -22.27
C PRO A 348 -22.73 -25.48 -22.66
N ARG A 349 -21.74 -24.78 -23.20
CA ARG A 349 -21.83 -23.37 -23.60
C ARG A 349 -21.72 -23.20 -25.09
N SER A 350 -22.38 -22.18 -25.61
CA SER A 350 -22.25 -21.73 -26.99
C SER A 350 -21.82 -20.27 -27.06
N TYR A 351 -21.39 -19.80 -28.20
CA TYR A 351 -21.05 -18.39 -28.43
C TYR A 351 -22.21 -17.42 -28.12
N LYS A 352 -23.46 -17.90 -28.14
CA LYS A 352 -24.65 -17.10 -27.79
C LYS A 352 -24.80 -16.86 -26.30
N ASP A 353 -24.19 -17.70 -25.48
CA ASP A 353 -24.19 -17.58 -24.03
C ASP A 353 -23.12 -16.57 -23.52
N LEU A 354 -22.20 -16.18 -24.41
CA LEU A 354 -21.10 -15.27 -24.11
C LEU A 354 -21.41 -13.83 -24.55
N PRO A 355 -20.98 -12.81 -23.81
CA PRO A 355 -20.15 -12.88 -22.60
C PRO A 355 -20.96 -13.30 -21.36
N LEU A 356 -20.43 -14.24 -20.60
CA LEU A 356 -21.01 -14.72 -19.34
C LEU A 356 -20.24 -14.10 -18.17
N ARG A 357 -20.96 -13.48 -17.21
CA ARG A 357 -20.36 -12.71 -16.10
C ARG A 357 -20.83 -13.23 -14.77
N PHE A 358 -19.98 -13.92 -14.02
CA PHE A 358 -20.26 -14.37 -12.65
C PHE A 358 -19.67 -13.38 -11.65
N ALA A 359 -20.40 -13.06 -10.59
CA ALA A 359 -19.94 -12.18 -9.52
C ALA A 359 -20.32 -12.73 -8.16
N GLU A 360 -19.42 -12.60 -7.19
CA GLU A 360 -19.71 -12.89 -5.79
C GLU A 360 -18.94 -11.93 -4.85
N PHE A 361 -19.46 -11.75 -3.65
CA PHE A 361 -18.65 -11.29 -2.52
C PHE A 361 -18.05 -12.53 -1.86
N GLY A 362 -16.93 -12.98 -2.42
CA GLY A 362 -16.30 -14.24 -2.07
C GLY A 362 -15.24 -14.08 -1.00
N THR A 363 -15.43 -14.73 0.16
CA THR A 363 -14.42 -14.71 1.22
C THR A 363 -13.29 -15.67 0.87
N VAL A 364 -12.05 -15.17 0.93
CA VAL A 364 -10.82 -15.91 0.67
C VAL A 364 -9.88 -15.84 1.87
N TYR A 365 -8.93 -16.77 1.93
CA TYR A 365 -8.04 -16.94 3.07
C TYR A 365 -6.59 -17.06 2.62
N ARG A 366 -5.72 -16.24 3.24
CA ARG A 366 -4.26 -16.27 2.99
C ARG A 366 -3.52 -16.23 4.31
N TYR A 367 -2.49 -17.06 4.45
CA TYR A 367 -1.69 -17.09 5.66
C TYR A 367 -0.62 -16.00 5.61
N GLU A 368 -1.06 -14.75 5.76
CA GLU A 368 -0.16 -13.60 5.90
C GLU A 368 0.69 -13.76 7.16
N GLN A 369 1.98 -13.41 7.08
CA GLN A 369 2.89 -13.51 8.22
C GLN A 369 2.47 -12.54 9.33
N SER A 370 2.69 -12.92 10.60
CA SER A 370 2.19 -12.13 11.75
C SER A 370 2.72 -10.70 11.77
N GLY A 371 3.96 -10.46 11.34
CA GLY A 371 4.58 -9.14 11.26
C GLY A 371 4.01 -8.23 10.16
N GLU A 372 3.27 -8.77 9.21
CA GLU A 372 2.67 -8.04 8.10
C GLU A 372 1.23 -7.61 8.37
N LEU A 373 0.57 -8.19 9.38
CA LEU A 373 -0.82 -7.91 9.69
C LEU A 373 -1.00 -6.46 10.17
N HIS A 374 -1.96 -5.74 9.57
CA HIS A 374 -2.19 -4.35 9.91
C HIS A 374 -3.67 -3.96 9.79
N GLY A 375 -4.39 -3.96 10.92
CA GLY A 375 -5.81 -3.61 10.97
C GLY A 375 -6.63 -4.34 9.91
N LEU A 376 -7.45 -3.61 9.15
CA LEU A 376 -8.20 -4.17 8.02
C LEU A 376 -7.42 -4.14 6.69
N THR A 377 -6.28 -3.44 6.62
CA THR A 377 -5.53 -3.31 5.35
C THR A 377 -4.78 -4.58 4.98
N ARG A 378 -4.38 -5.39 5.96
CA ARG A 378 -3.72 -6.69 5.74
C ARG A 378 -4.21 -7.72 6.75
N VAL A 379 -4.99 -8.66 6.29
CA VAL A 379 -5.74 -9.64 7.08
C VAL A 379 -5.59 -11.04 6.50
N ARG A 380 -5.90 -12.08 7.27
CA ARG A 380 -5.85 -13.48 6.85
C ARG A 380 -7.15 -14.00 6.23
N GLY A 381 -8.27 -13.41 6.58
CA GLY A 381 -9.58 -13.70 5.99
C GLY A 381 -10.20 -12.40 5.49
N PHE A 382 -10.53 -12.31 4.20
CA PHE A 382 -11.11 -11.12 3.59
C PHE A 382 -12.08 -11.47 2.48
N THR A 383 -13.01 -10.55 2.21
CA THR A 383 -14.01 -10.72 1.17
C THR A 383 -13.67 -9.88 -0.04
N GLN A 384 -13.58 -10.52 -1.20
CA GLN A 384 -13.40 -9.84 -2.48
C GLN A 384 -14.75 -9.60 -3.15
N ASP A 385 -14.93 -8.44 -3.75
CA ASP A 385 -16.02 -8.15 -4.69
C ASP A 385 -15.68 -8.71 -6.09
N ASP A 386 -15.46 -9.99 -6.11
CA ASP A 386 -14.85 -10.72 -7.20
C ASP A 386 -15.84 -11.02 -8.32
N ALA A 387 -15.39 -10.89 -9.56
CA ALA A 387 -16.14 -11.39 -10.70
C ALA A 387 -15.23 -11.88 -11.81
N HIS A 388 -15.77 -12.87 -12.53
CA HIS A 388 -15.09 -13.52 -13.64
C HIS A 388 -15.99 -13.48 -14.87
N LEU A 389 -15.48 -12.86 -15.92
CA LEU A 389 -16.17 -12.75 -17.20
C LEU A 389 -15.54 -13.76 -18.16
N PHE A 390 -16.38 -14.53 -18.81
CA PHE A 390 -15.96 -15.46 -19.86
C PHE A 390 -16.50 -14.91 -21.19
N CYS A 391 -15.60 -14.62 -22.13
CA CYS A 391 -15.96 -13.99 -23.39
C CYS A 391 -15.20 -14.61 -24.57
N THR A 392 -15.67 -14.33 -25.78
CA THR A 392 -14.90 -14.63 -26.97
C THR A 392 -13.74 -13.65 -27.11
N PRO A 393 -12.66 -13.98 -27.86
CA PRO A 393 -11.57 -13.04 -28.14
C PRO A 393 -12.05 -11.69 -28.71
N ASP A 394 -13.05 -11.69 -29.55
CA ASP A 394 -13.61 -10.46 -30.17
C ASP A 394 -14.40 -9.60 -29.18
N GLN A 395 -14.93 -10.20 -28.12
CA GLN A 395 -15.66 -9.49 -27.06
C GLN A 395 -14.75 -8.89 -26.01
N LEU A 396 -13.48 -9.35 -25.91
CA LEU A 396 -12.55 -9.05 -24.81
C LEU A 396 -12.42 -7.54 -24.57
N LYS A 397 -12.11 -6.77 -25.61
CA LYS A 397 -11.90 -5.32 -25.50
C LYS A 397 -13.16 -4.61 -24.99
N GLY A 398 -14.33 -4.93 -25.57
CA GLY A 398 -15.60 -4.33 -25.16
C GLY A 398 -15.98 -4.63 -23.71
N GLU A 399 -15.71 -5.85 -23.23
CA GLU A 399 -15.96 -6.24 -21.84
C GLU A 399 -14.96 -5.57 -20.89
N PHE A 400 -13.69 -5.46 -21.25
CA PHE A 400 -12.67 -4.78 -20.46
C PHE A 400 -13.03 -3.30 -20.27
N LEU A 401 -13.45 -2.60 -21.31
CA LEU A 401 -13.90 -1.19 -21.24
C LEU A 401 -15.10 -1.01 -20.30
N LYS A 402 -16.08 -1.93 -20.32
CA LYS A 402 -17.23 -1.90 -19.39
C LYS A 402 -16.81 -2.07 -17.94
N VAL A 403 -15.81 -2.92 -17.69
CA VAL A 403 -15.25 -3.08 -16.33
C VAL A 403 -14.58 -1.80 -15.87
N MET A 404 -13.82 -1.12 -16.74
CA MET A 404 -13.25 0.19 -16.41
C MET A 404 -14.34 1.22 -16.06
N ASP A 405 -15.45 1.26 -16.81
CA ASP A 405 -16.58 2.15 -16.54
C ASP A 405 -17.21 1.90 -15.15
N ILE A 406 -17.32 0.63 -14.74
CA ILE A 406 -17.80 0.26 -13.38
C ILE A 406 -16.84 0.81 -12.32
N ILE A 407 -15.53 0.64 -12.48
CA ILE A 407 -14.53 1.13 -11.52
C ILE A 407 -14.58 2.66 -11.42
N PHE A 408 -14.62 3.37 -12.54
CA PHE A 408 -14.72 4.83 -12.55
C PHE A 408 -16.00 5.34 -11.90
N TYR A 409 -17.12 4.65 -12.15
CA TYR A 409 -18.38 4.98 -11.47
C TYR A 409 -18.28 4.85 -9.94
N ILE A 410 -17.65 3.78 -9.46
CA ILE A 410 -17.45 3.52 -8.03
C ILE A 410 -16.56 4.59 -7.41
N PHE A 411 -15.42 4.88 -8.04
CA PHE A 411 -14.48 5.88 -7.52
C PHE A 411 -15.11 7.27 -7.45
N LYS A 412 -15.87 7.66 -8.48
CA LYS A 412 -16.63 8.91 -8.48
C LYS A 412 -17.68 8.98 -7.36
N ALA A 413 -18.43 7.88 -7.13
CA ALA A 413 -19.47 7.83 -6.09
C ALA A 413 -18.92 7.93 -4.67
N LEU A 414 -17.62 7.65 -4.47
CA LEU A 414 -16.93 7.64 -3.18
C LEU A 414 -15.84 8.70 -3.06
N ASP A 415 -15.83 9.65 -4.01
CA ASP A 415 -14.91 10.81 -4.04
C ASP A 415 -13.42 10.41 -4.11
N PHE A 416 -13.12 9.26 -4.74
CA PHE A 416 -11.75 8.86 -5.06
C PHE A 416 -11.32 9.42 -6.43
N GLU A 417 -11.22 10.75 -6.52
CA GLU A 417 -10.87 11.41 -7.79
C GLU A 417 -9.37 11.29 -8.15
N ASN A 418 -8.50 11.15 -7.14
CA ASN A 418 -7.05 11.07 -7.31
C ASN A 418 -6.58 9.62 -7.36
N PHE A 419 -6.59 9.02 -8.54
CA PHE A 419 -6.00 7.70 -8.74
C PHE A 419 -4.97 7.71 -9.87
N GLU A 420 -4.04 6.77 -9.79
CA GLU A 420 -3.05 6.47 -10.82
C GLU A 420 -3.34 5.07 -11.36
N ALA A 421 -3.22 4.89 -12.67
CA ALA A 421 -3.34 3.57 -13.28
C ALA A 421 -1.96 2.96 -13.53
N GLN A 422 -1.82 1.67 -13.26
CA GLN A 422 -0.60 0.91 -13.48
C GLN A 422 -0.89 -0.35 -14.29
N ILE A 423 -0.23 -0.51 -15.43
CA ILE A 423 -0.24 -1.76 -16.19
C ILE A 423 0.89 -2.63 -15.66
N SER A 424 0.52 -3.69 -14.96
CA SER A 424 1.47 -4.64 -14.37
C SER A 424 1.75 -5.76 -15.38
N LEU A 425 2.96 -5.76 -15.93
CA LEU A 425 3.43 -6.67 -16.97
C LEU A 425 4.28 -7.80 -16.36
N ARG A 426 4.47 -8.89 -17.11
CA ARG A 426 5.40 -9.97 -16.72
C ARG A 426 6.85 -9.48 -16.69
N ASP A 427 7.68 -10.15 -15.89
CA ASP A 427 9.13 -9.95 -15.89
C ASP A 427 9.76 -10.72 -17.07
N PRO A 428 10.35 -10.04 -18.05
CA PRO A 428 10.98 -10.72 -19.19
C PRO A 428 12.19 -11.56 -18.80
N ASN A 429 12.83 -11.25 -17.66
CA ASN A 429 14.03 -11.91 -17.17
C ASN A 429 13.73 -13.11 -16.26
N ASN A 430 12.47 -13.25 -15.77
CA ASN A 430 12.05 -14.32 -14.87
C ASN A 430 10.75 -14.97 -15.34
N LYS A 431 10.78 -15.56 -16.54
CA LYS A 431 9.60 -16.20 -17.14
C LYS A 431 9.08 -17.42 -16.35
N GLN A 432 9.92 -18.05 -15.53
CA GLN A 432 9.53 -19.22 -14.70
C GLN A 432 8.50 -18.87 -13.61
N LYS A 433 8.40 -17.59 -13.25
CA LYS A 433 7.39 -17.09 -12.30
C LYS A 433 5.97 -17.26 -12.86
N TYR A 434 5.80 -17.31 -14.18
CA TYR A 434 4.52 -17.20 -14.87
C TYR A 434 4.10 -18.52 -15.53
N VAL A 435 2.80 -18.70 -15.74
CA VAL A 435 2.23 -19.85 -16.44
C VAL A 435 1.70 -19.40 -17.83
N GLY A 436 1.63 -20.36 -18.77
CA GLY A 436 1.10 -20.12 -20.12
C GLY A 436 2.18 -19.80 -21.16
N THR A 437 1.75 -19.57 -22.40
CA THR A 437 2.61 -19.32 -23.56
C THR A 437 2.93 -17.84 -23.72
N ASP A 438 4.06 -17.53 -24.35
CA ASP A 438 4.43 -16.14 -24.69
C ASP A 438 3.34 -15.47 -25.55
N GLU A 439 2.75 -16.20 -26.48
CA GLU A 439 1.66 -15.70 -27.35
C GLU A 439 0.43 -15.23 -26.55
N ASN A 440 0.01 -16.02 -25.54
CA ASN A 440 -1.11 -15.67 -24.67
C ASN A 440 -0.80 -14.41 -23.86
N TRP A 441 0.43 -14.28 -23.37
CA TRP A 441 0.87 -13.12 -22.63
C TRP A 441 0.87 -11.85 -23.50
N GLU A 442 1.41 -11.92 -24.72
CA GLU A 442 1.45 -10.79 -25.65
C GLU A 442 0.04 -10.32 -26.04
N LYS A 443 -0.89 -11.25 -26.28
CA LYS A 443 -2.30 -10.92 -26.56
C LYS A 443 -2.95 -10.21 -25.37
N ALA A 444 -2.74 -10.71 -24.16
CA ALA A 444 -3.32 -10.15 -22.94
C ALA A 444 -2.75 -8.75 -22.62
N GLU A 445 -1.42 -8.59 -22.68
CA GLU A 445 -0.75 -7.32 -22.46
C GLU A 445 -1.19 -6.25 -23.46
N ARG A 446 -1.27 -6.61 -24.74
CA ARG A 446 -1.76 -5.73 -25.83
C ARG A 446 -3.20 -5.28 -25.60
N ALA A 447 -4.09 -6.20 -25.23
CA ALA A 447 -5.50 -5.88 -24.99
C ALA A 447 -5.67 -4.85 -23.86
N ILE A 448 -4.88 -4.92 -22.80
CA ILE A 448 -4.90 -3.95 -21.69
C ILE A 448 -4.39 -2.58 -22.16
N ILE A 449 -3.27 -2.54 -22.89
CA ILE A 449 -2.67 -1.30 -23.40
C ILE A 449 -3.67 -0.58 -24.33
N GLU A 450 -4.22 -1.29 -25.31
CA GLU A 450 -5.20 -0.73 -26.26
C GLU A 450 -6.47 -0.21 -25.56
N ALA A 451 -6.95 -0.90 -24.53
CA ALA A 451 -8.10 -0.43 -23.75
C ALA A 451 -7.80 0.85 -22.96
N CYS A 452 -6.60 0.97 -22.39
CA CYS A 452 -6.16 2.19 -21.71
C CYS A 452 -6.05 3.37 -22.69
N GLU A 453 -5.49 3.16 -23.88
CA GLU A 453 -5.37 4.17 -24.93
C GLU A 453 -6.75 4.65 -25.39
N GLU A 454 -7.69 3.74 -25.63
CA GLU A 454 -9.05 4.09 -26.05
C GLU A 454 -9.80 4.94 -25.01
N LYS A 455 -9.59 4.67 -23.72
CA LYS A 455 -10.14 5.48 -22.63
C LYS A 455 -9.37 6.77 -22.35
N GLY A 456 -8.23 7.01 -23.04
CA GLY A 456 -7.34 8.13 -22.75
C GLY A 456 -6.74 8.05 -21.34
N LEU A 457 -6.66 6.86 -20.76
CA LEU A 457 -6.13 6.61 -19.42
C LEU A 457 -4.61 6.54 -19.48
N LYS A 458 -3.95 7.51 -18.85
CA LYS A 458 -2.49 7.47 -18.67
C LYS A 458 -2.13 6.42 -17.63
N ALA A 459 -1.58 5.30 -18.07
CA ALA A 459 -1.14 4.23 -17.17
C ALA A 459 0.36 4.02 -17.27
N LYS A 460 1.02 3.83 -16.10
CA LYS A 460 2.44 3.52 -16.03
C LYS A 460 2.63 2.00 -16.21
N ALA A 461 3.41 1.59 -17.19
CA ALA A 461 3.79 0.19 -17.35
C ALA A 461 4.90 -0.19 -16.37
N VAL A 462 4.71 -1.26 -15.60
CA VAL A 462 5.67 -1.79 -14.61
C VAL A 462 5.87 -3.27 -14.84
N GLN A 463 7.12 -3.69 -15.05
CA GLN A 463 7.48 -5.09 -15.25
C GLN A 463 7.64 -5.82 -13.92
N GLY A 464 7.33 -7.12 -13.90
CA GLY A 464 7.49 -7.98 -12.73
C GLY A 464 6.30 -8.04 -11.77
N GLU A 465 5.33 -7.12 -11.93
CA GLU A 465 4.17 -6.95 -11.03
C GLU A 465 2.91 -7.70 -11.50
N ALA A 466 2.96 -8.38 -12.64
CA ALA A 466 1.85 -9.20 -13.12
C ALA A 466 1.53 -10.37 -12.20
N ALA A 467 0.27 -10.81 -12.19
CA ALA A 467 -0.10 -12.08 -11.59
C ALA A 467 0.56 -13.24 -12.34
N PHE A 468 0.74 -14.38 -11.67
CA PHE A 468 1.42 -15.51 -12.32
C PHE A 468 0.67 -16.07 -13.55
N TYR A 469 -0.61 -15.78 -13.70
CA TYR A 469 -1.48 -16.26 -14.77
C TYR A 469 -1.88 -15.20 -15.81
N GLY A 470 -1.60 -13.93 -15.58
CA GLY A 470 -1.94 -12.87 -16.53
C GLY A 470 -1.52 -11.47 -16.10
N PRO A 471 -1.41 -10.54 -17.08
CA PRO A 471 -1.17 -9.13 -16.83
C PRO A 471 -2.40 -8.46 -16.22
N LYS A 472 -2.21 -7.31 -15.58
CA LYS A 472 -3.29 -6.61 -14.89
C LYS A 472 -3.19 -5.09 -15.03
N LEU A 473 -4.36 -4.45 -14.98
CA LEU A 473 -4.51 -3.02 -14.79
C LEU A 473 -4.92 -2.77 -13.33
N ASP A 474 -4.02 -2.16 -12.57
CA ASP A 474 -4.21 -1.80 -11.17
C ASP A 474 -4.54 -0.32 -11.03
N PHE A 475 -5.47 0.00 -10.14
CA PHE A 475 -5.84 1.36 -9.80
C PHE A 475 -5.31 1.70 -8.42
N MET A 476 -4.32 2.59 -8.39
CA MET A 476 -3.67 3.09 -7.18
C MET A 476 -4.37 4.37 -6.74
N VAL A 477 -5.20 4.30 -5.72
CA VAL A 477 -5.92 5.45 -5.17
C VAL A 477 -5.04 6.17 -4.16
N LYS A 478 -5.06 7.51 -4.20
CA LYS A 478 -4.45 8.34 -3.15
C LYS A 478 -5.51 8.75 -2.15
N ASP A 479 -5.27 8.49 -0.88
CA ASP A 479 -6.15 8.98 0.17
C ASP A 479 -5.99 10.50 0.38
N ALA A 480 -6.79 11.07 1.27
CA ALA A 480 -6.81 12.53 1.53
C ALA A 480 -5.48 13.12 2.02
N ILE A 481 -4.52 12.29 2.42
CA ILE A 481 -3.18 12.71 2.84
C ILE A 481 -2.07 12.22 1.89
N GLY A 482 -2.46 11.72 0.70
CA GLY A 482 -1.56 11.36 -0.38
C GLY A 482 -0.94 9.96 -0.32
N ARG A 483 -1.34 9.07 0.64
CA ARG A 483 -0.86 7.69 0.66
C ARG A 483 -1.49 6.89 -0.47
N ARG A 484 -0.69 6.04 -1.10
CA ARG A 484 -1.10 5.21 -2.25
C ARG A 484 -1.64 3.86 -1.77
N TRP A 485 -2.81 3.48 -2.29
CA TRP A 485 -3.47 2.21 -1.99
C TRP A 485 -3.91 1.53 -3.28
N GLN A 486 -3.49 0.30 -3.49
CA GLN A 486 -4.04 -0.53 -4.56
C GLN A 486 -5.43 -1.00 -4.15
N LEU A 487 -6.44 -0.55 -4.89
CA LEU A 487 -7.83 -0.95 -4.74
C LEU A 487 -8.29 -1.77 -5.95
N GLY A 488 -8.84 -1.14 -6.98
CA GLY A 488 -9.39 -1.83 -8.14
C GLY A 488 -8.34 -2.56 -8.98
N THR A 489 -8.70 -3.74 -9.47
CA THR A 489 -7.84 -4.52 -10.39
C THR A 489 -8.69 -5.16 -11.49
N ILE A 490 -8.17 -5.17 -12.72
CA ILE A 490 -8.70 -5.91 -13.87
C ILE A 490 -7.57 -6.74 -14.45
N GLN A 491 -7.80 -8.03 -14.70
CA GLN A 491 -6.78 -8.95 -15.24
C GLN A 491 -7.34 -9.69 -16.45
N VAL A 492 -6.50 -9.90 -17.46
CA VAL A 492 -6.81 -10.72 -18.63
C VAL A 492 -6.11 -12.06 -18.51
N ASP A 493 -6.85 -13.14 -18.67
CA ASP A 493 -6.36 -14.48 -18.43
C ASP A 493 -6.78 -15.44 -19.58
N TYR A 494 -5.79 -15.95 -20.27
CA TYR A 494 -5.93 -17.03 -21.26
C TYR A 494 -5.55 -18.41 -20.66
N ASN A 495 -4.94 -18.43 -19.48
CA ASN A 495 -4.29 -19.61 -18.91
C ASN A 495 -5.24 -20.47 -18.07
N LEU A 496 -6.05 -19.88 -17.18
CA LEU A 496 -7.02 -20.65 -16.42
C LEU A 496 -8.07 -21.34 -17.29
N PRO A 497 -8.65 -20.68 -18.34
CA PRO A 497 -9.53 -21.37 -19.28
C PRO A 497 -8.87 -22.59 -19.93
N GLU A 498 -7.58 -22.54 -20.24
CA GLU A 498 -6.83 -23.65 -20.77
C GLU A 498 -6.64 -24.79 -19.75
N ARG A 499 -6.18 -24.46 -18.56
CA ARG A 499 -5.90 -25.42 -17.48
C ARG A 499 -7.16 -26.16 -17.03
N PHE A 500 -8.31 -25.48 -17.01
CA PHE A 500 -9.61 -26.08 -16.69
C PHE A 500 -10.31 -26.74 -17.87
N GLY A 501 -9.74 -26.67 -19.09
CA GLY A 501 -10.36 -27.22 -20.29
C GLY A 501 -11.72 -26.58 -20.60
N LEU A 502 -11.85 -25.27 -20.36
CA LEU A 502 -13.11 -24.57 -20.64
C LEU A 502 -13.34 -24.47 -22.15
N GLU A 503 -14.57 -24.75 -22.60
CA GLU A 503 -14.93 -24.73 -24.01
C GLU A 503 -16.32 -24.15 -24.24
N TYR A 504 -16.51 -23.51 -25.38
CA TYR A 504 -17.83 -23.16 -25.93
C TYR A 504 -17.91 -23.56 -27.38
N THR A 505 -19.13 -23.83 -27.90
CA THR A 505 -19.36 -24.11 -29.29
C THR A 505 -19.52 -22.80 -30.06
N GLY A 506 -18.65 -22.55 -31.04
CA GLY A 506 -18.67 -21.38 -31.91
C GLY A 506 -19.80 -21.36 -32.94
N ALA A 507 -19.91 -20.27 -33.69
CA ALA A 507 -20.85 -20.16 -34.82
C ALA A 507 -20.49 -21.13 -35.96
N ASP A 508 -19.24 -21.55 -36.05
CA ASP A 508 -18.69 -22.56 -36.96
C ASP A 508 -18.97 -24.01 -36.50
N ASN A 509 -19.71 -24.17 -35.42
CA ASN A 509 -19.99 -25.45 -34.78
C ASN A 509 -18.76 -26.21 -34.27
N GLN A 510 -17.62 -25.50 -34.09
CA GLN A 510 -16.39 -26.05 -33.50
C GLN A 510 -16.25 -25.64 -32.04
N LYS A 511 -15.38 -26.37 -31.32
CA LYS A 511 -15.05 -26.04 -29.93
C LYS A 511 -13.98 -24.97 -29.88
N HIS A 512 -14.25 -23.92 -29.13
CA HIS A 512 -13.37 -22.80 -28.90
C HIS A 512 -13.15 -22.59 -27.41
N ARG A 513 -12.02 -21.95 -27.05
CA ARG A 513 -11.68 -21.61 -25.67
C ARG A 513 -12.07 -20.16 -25.37
N PRO A 514 -12.80 -19.88 -24.27
CA PRO A 514 -13.09 -18.52 -23.88
C PRO A 514 -11.83 -17.82 -23.34
N VAL A 515 -11.84 -16.48 -23.38
CA VAL A 515 -10.92 -15.63 -22.62
C VAL A 515 -11.60 -15.26 -21.31
N MET A 516 -10.82 -15.17 -20.25
CA MET A 516 -11.33 -14.81 -18.93
C MET A 516 -10.84 -13.42 -18.51
N ILE A 517 -11.73 -12.61 -17.94
CA ILE A 517 -11.38 -11.35 -17.27
C ILE A 517 -11.71 -11.50 -15.80
N HIS A 518 -10.73 -11.27 -14.94
CA HIS A 518 -10.92 -11.14 -13.51
C HIS A 518 -11.07 -9.66 -13.15
N ARG A 519 -11.98 -9.33 -12.26
CA ARG A 519 -12.09 -7.96 -11.77
C ARG A 519 -12.56 -7.90 -10.33
N ALA A 520 -12.00 -6.99 -9.57
CA ALA A 520 -12.39 -6.66 -8.21
C ALA A 520 -12.26 -5.14 -8.02
N PRO A 521 -13.33 -4.34 -8.21
CA PRO A 521 -13.31 -2.89 -8.08
C PRO A 521 -12.92 -2.37 -6.70
N PHE A 522 -13.42 -2.99 -5.64
CA PHE A 522 -13.00 -2.70 -4.26
C PHE A 522 -11.70 -3.42 -3.90
N GLY A 523 -11.44 -4.56 -4.54
CA GLY A 523 -10.39 -5.50 -4.17
C GLY A 523 -10.78 -6.32 -2.94
N SER A 524 -10.22 -6.00 -1.77
CA SER A 524 -10.66 -6.54 -0.48
C SER A 524 -11.63 -5.56 0.18
N MET A 525 -12.80 -6.00 0.61
CA MET A 525 -13.78 -5.20 1.33
C MET A 525 -13.17 -4.62 2.61
N GLU A 526 -12.36 -5.40 3.31
CA GLU A 526 -11.68 -4.99 4.53
C GLU A 526 -10.72 -3.84 4.27
N ARG A 527 -9.82 -3.97 3.28
CA ARG A 527 -8.90 -2.91 2.88
C ARG A 527 -9.64 -1.69 2.35
N PHE A 528 -10.67 -1.90 1.55
CA PHE A 528 -11.47 -0.81 0.99
C PHE A 528 -12.12 0.02 2.09
N VAL A 529 -12.75 -0.62 3.09
CA VAL A 529 -13.33 0.08 4.24
C VAL A 529 -12.26 0.80 5.05
N ALA A 530 -11.08 0.20 5.26
CA ALA A 530 -9.97 0.88 5.93
C ALA A 530 -9.59 2.17 5.20
N VAL A 531 -9.35 2.09 3.88
CA VAL A 531 -8.97 3.24 3.05
C VAL A 531 -10.07 4.29 3.02
N LEU A 532 -11.34 3.88 2.92
CA LEU A 532 -12.48 4.78 2.95
C LEU A 532 -12.58 5.53 4.28
N LEU A 533 -12.40 4.86 5.42
CA LEU A 533 -12.40 5.48 6.75
C LEU A 533 -11.25 6.49 6.90
N GLU A 534 -10.06 6.15 6.42
CA GLU A 534 -8.91 7.04 6.46
C GLU A 534 -9.05 8.22 5.50
N HIS A 535 -9.59 8.00 4.30
CA HIS A 535 -9.88 9.04 3.32
C HIS A 535 -10.88 10.07 3.87
N THR A 536 -12.01 9.60 4.40
CA THR A 536 -13.09 10.44 4.93
C THR A 536 -12.88 10.91 6.37
N ALA A 537 -11.82 10.45 7.07
CA ALA A 537 -11.66 10.61 8.52
C ALA A 537 -12.88 10.12 9.31
N GLY A 538 -13.54 9.07 8.83
CA GLY A 538 -14.77 8.50 9.38
C GLY A 538 -16.05 9.28 9.06
N LYS A 539 -15.96 10.41 8.37
CA LYS A 539 -17.14 11.18 7.91
C LYS A 539 -17.68 10.56 6.63
N LEU A 540 -18.37 9.45 6.77
CA LEU A 540 -18.90 8.70 5.64
C LEU A 540 -20.01 9.50 4.93
N PRO A 541 -20.20 9.31 3.60
CA PRO A 541 -21.38 9.78 2.90
C PRO A 541 -22.66 9.27 3.58
N LEU A 542 -23.71 10.06 3.58
CA LEU A 542 -24.93 9.76 4.33
C LEU A 542 -25.51 8.37 4.02
N TRP A 543 -25.52 7.98 2.74
CA TRP A 543 -26.05 6.67 2.32
C TRP A 543 -25.24 5.47 2.87
N LEU A 544 -23.95 5.69 3.21
CA LEU A 544 -23.06 4.68 3.81
C LEU A 544 -23.04 4.72 5.33
N ALA A 545 -23.37 5.86 5.96
CA ALA A 545 -23.28 5.99 7.41
C ALA A 545 -24.10 4.90 8.12
N PRO A 546 -23.51 4.09 9.02
CA PRO A 546 -24.24 3.05 9.76
C PRO A 546 -25.43 3.63 10.55
N ASP A 547 -25.18 4.71 11.28
CA ASP A 547 -26.16 5.54 11.94
C ASP A 547 -26.26 6.86 11.18
N GLN A 548 -27.42 7.15 10.61
CA GLN A 548 -27.63 8.37 9.80
C GLN A 548 -28.13 9.51 10.65
N VAL A 549 -28.98 9.19 11.63
CA VAL A 549 -29.68 10.14 12.48
C VAL A 549 -29.66 9.65 13.93
N VAL A 550 -29.46 10.57 14.87
CA VAL A 550 -29.73 10.32 16.28
C VAL A 550 -30.78 11.28 16.80
N VAL A 551 -31.78 10.74 17.48
CA VAL A 551 -32.85 11.51 18.13
C VAL A 551 -32.45 11.72 19.60
N LEU A 552 -32.35 12.98 20.02
CA LEU A 552 -31.85 13.38 21.35
C LEU A 552 -33.00 13.95 22.19
N PRO A 553 -33.72 13.15 23.01
CA PRO A 553 -34.72 13.68 23.92
C PRO A 553 -34.08 14.51 25.02
N ILE A 554 -34.64 15.69 25.30
CA ILE A 554 -34.15 16.62 26.33
C ILE A 554 -34.51 16.18 27.75
N SER A 555 -35.48 15.26 27.88
CA SER A 555 -35.85 14.61 29.13
C SER A 555 -36.58 13.28 28.83
N GLU A 556 -36.57 12.36 29.78
CA GLU A 556 -37.17 11.02 29.69
C GLU A 556 -38.64 11.02 29.25
N LYS A 557 -39.42 12.05 29.64
CA LYS A 557 -40.83 12.19 29.23
C LYS A 557 -41.07 12.30 27.72
N TYR A 558 -40.01 12.52 26.93
CA TYR A 558 -40.08 12.59 25.47
C TYR A 558 -39.56 11.32 24.79
N ASN A 559 -39.14 10.30 25.55
CA ASN A 559 -38.58 9.06 24.98
C ASN A 559 -39.56 8.34 24.07
N ASP A 560 -40.86 8.22 24.50
CA ASP A 560 -41.88 7.56 23.67
C ASP A 560 -42.11 8.26 22.34
N TYR A 561 -42.06 9.62 22.33
CA TYR A 561 -42.14 10.37 21.11
C TYR A 561 -40.89 10.21 20.24
N ALA A 562 -39.72 10.21 20.84
CA ALA A 562 -38.46 9.98 20.15
C ALA A 562 -38.43 8.60 19.47
N GLN A 563 -38.95 7.56 20.15
CA GLN A 563 -39.08 6.21 19.57
C GLN A 563 -40.04 6.17 18.38
N LYS A 564 -41.16 6.89 18.42
CA LYS A 564 -42.08 7.00 17.27
C LYS A 564 -41.37 7.62 16.07
N VAL A 565 -40.60 8.68 16.28
CA VAL A 565 -39.81 9.34 15.22
C VAL A 565 -38.81 8.34 14.59
N VAL A 566 -38.10 7.57 15.42
CA VAL A 566 -37.16 6.55 14.92
C VAL A 566 -37.88 5.47 14.11
N LEU A 567 -39.07 5.00 14.55
CA LEU A 567 -39.86 4.00 13.80
C LEU A 567 -40.30 4.56 12.43
N GLU A 568 -40.79 5.80 12.39
CA GLU A 568 -41.19 6.44 11.13
C GLU A 568 -40.00 6.64 10.17
N LEU A 569 -38.80 6.94 10.69
CA LEU A 569 -37.58 7.00 9.90
C LEU A 569 -37.20 5.63 9.36
N ALA A 570 -37.32 4.57 10.17
CA ALA A 570 -37.04 3.20 9.77
C ALA A 570 -37.93 2.70 8.62
N GLU A 571 -39.24 3.09 8.60
CA GLU A 571 -40.15 2.79 7.49
C GLU A 571 -39.67 3.38 6.14
N LYS A 572 -38.82 4.41 6.19
CA LYS A 572 -38.21 5.06 5.03
C LYS A 572 -36.78 4.62 4.76
N ASP A 573 -36.36 3.50 5.33
CA ASP A 573 -34.97 2.95 5.24
C ASP A 573 -33.90 3.91 5.79
N ILE A 574 -34.27 4.80 6.75
CA ILE A 574 -33.35 5.70 7.43
C ILE A 574 -32.93 5.08 8.75
N ARG A 575 -31.62 4.86 8.93
CA ARG A 575 -31.03 4.28 10.14
C ARG A 575 -30.93 5.32 11.23
N ALA A 576 -31.81 5.23 12.20
CA ALA A 576 -31.89 6.16 13.32
C ALA A 576 -31.97 5.41 14.65
N PHE A 577 -31.54 6.06 15.73
CA PHE A 577 -31.75 5.55 17.09
C PHE A 577 -32.01 6.70 18.07
N VAL A 578 -32.53 6.37 19.25
CA VAL A 578 -32.73 7.33 20.33
C VAL A 578 -31.54 7.24 21.30
N ASP A 579 -30.94 8.38 21.64
CA ASP A 579 -30.02 8.47 22.77
C ASP A 579 -30.80 8.88 24.03
N ASP A 580 -31.36 7.87 24.71
CA ASP A 580 -32.20 8.01 25.89
C ASP A 580 -31.43 8.10 27.22
N ARG A 581 -30.09 8.14 27.16
CA ARG A 581 -29.24 8.24 28.35
C ARG A 581 -29.64 9.47 29.20
N ASN A 582 -29.63 9.30 30.53
CA ASN A 582 -29.86 10.40 31.47
C ASN A 582 -28.62 11.32 31.56
N GLU A 583 -28.37 12.09 30.50
CA GLU A 583 -27.23 12.98 30.37
C GLU A 583 -27.66 14.37 29.85
N LYS A 584 -26.85 15.39 30.10
CA LYS A 584 -27.08 16.73 29.55
C LYS A 584 -27.04 16.68 28.03
N ILE A 585 -27.96 17.43 27.38
CA ILE A 585 -28.08 17.45 25.91
C ILE A 585 -26.76 17.78 25.21
N GLY A 586 -26.00 18.75 25.72
CA GLY A 586 -24.68 19.10 25.15
C GLY A 586 -23.66 17.94 25.20
N LYS A 587 -23.75 17.05 26.21
CA LYS A 587 -22.90 15.86 26.26
C LYS A 587 -23.36 14.81 25.25
N LYS A 588 -24.69 14.58 25.13
CA LYS A 588 -25.25 13.69 24.11
C LYS A 588 -24.84 14.12 22.70
N ILE A 589 -24.95 15.42 22.37
CA ILE A 589 -24.51 15.97 21.09
C ILE A 589 -23.03 15.66 20.85
N ARG A 590 -22.15 16.06 21.76
CA ARG A 590 -20.70 15.83 21.64
C ARG A 590 -20.34 14.36 21.47
N ASP A 591 -20.95 13.47 22.27
CA ASP A 591 -20.67 12.04 22.20
C ASP A 591 -21.08 11.44 20.85
N ASN A 592 -22.18 11.90 20.25
CA ASN A 592 -22.65 11.45 18.94
C ASN A 592 -21.88 12.08 17.77
N GLU A 593 -21.39 13.32 17.91
CA GLU A 593 -20.45 13.92 16.97
C GLU A 593 -19.13 13.15 16.92
N LEU A 594 -18.61 12.69 18.06
CA LEU A 594 -17.42 11.85 18.14
C LEU A 594 -17.62 10.51 17.41
N LYS A 595 -18.83 9.97 17.39
CA LYS A 595 -19.21 8.77 16.63
C LYS A 595 -19.39 9.02 15.13
N LYS A 596 -19.14 10.26 14.66
CA LYS A 596 -19.23 10.67 13.24
C LYS A 596 -20.61 10.48 12.62
N ILE A 597 -21.67 10.62 13.41
CA ILE A 597 -23.04 10.56 12.90
C ILE A 597 -23.29 11.82 12.06
N PRO A 598 -23.74 11.71 10.79
CA PRO A 598 -23.88 12.86 9.89
C PRO A 598 -24.88 13.90 10.38
N TYR A 599 -25.97 13.46 11.04
CA TYR A 599 -27.00 14.34 11.59
C TYR A 599 -27.21 14.09 13.09
N PRO A 600 -26.34 14.67 13.97
CA PRO A 600 -26.49 14.50 15.41
C PRO A 600 -27.62 15.36 16.02
N GLU A 601 -28.31 16.20 15.24
CA GLU A 601 -29.21 17.23 15.77
C GLU A 601 -30.59 17.24 15.11
N ILE A 602 -31.45 16.29 15.50
CA ILE A 602 -32.88 16.61 15.46
C ILE A 602 -33.26 17.13 16.85
N HIS A 603 -33.21 18.46 17.04
CA HIS A 603 -33.66 19.09 18.26
C HIS A 603 -35.19 19.04 18.31
N LEU A 604 -35.76 18.13 19.09
CA LEU A 604 -37.22 18.05 19.32
C LEU A 604 -37.83 19.35 19.85
N GLN A 605 -37.05 20.24 20.47
CA GLN A 605 -37.51 21.54 20.93
C GLN A 605 -37.96 22.48 19.80
N SER A 606 -37.31 22.43 18.64
CA SER A 606 -37.73 23.21 17.48
C SER A 606 -39.00 22.68 16.82
N LEU A 607 -39.23 21.37 16.95
CA LEU A 607 -40.42 20.67 16.44
C LEU A 607 -41.65 20.93 17.31
N MET A 608 -41.49 20.92 18.63
CA MET A 608 -42.62 21.08 19.56
C MET A 608 -43.10 22.54 19.70
N LYS A 609 -42.26 23.53 19.40
CA LYS A 609 -42.67 24.96 19.36
C LYS A 609 -43.43 25.35 18.09
N ARG A 610 -43.43 24.50 17.07
CA ARG A 610 -44.16 24.73 15.82
C ARG A 610 -45.12 23.56 15.61
N ASN A 611 -46.35 23.74 16.09
CA ASN A 611 -47.58 22.93 15.88
C ASN A 611 -47.43 21.49 15.30
N ALA A 612 -48.22 20.58 15.85
CA ALA A 612 -48.29 19.14 15.51
C ALA A 612 -48.50 18.81 14.00
N ASP A 613 -48.88 19.79 13.18
CA ASP A 613 -49.11 19.62 11.74
C ASP A 613 -47.83 19.67 10.86
N LYS A 614 -46.66 19.96 11.44
CA LYS A 614 -45.40 20.12 10.65
C LYS A 614 -44.46 18.90 10.67
N THR A 615 -44.88 17.81 11.26
CA THR A 615 -44.12 16.54 11.20
C THR A 615 -43.94 16.04 9.75
N SER A 616 -44.99 16.25 8.91
CA SER A 616 -44.95 15.88 7.48
C SER A 616 -43.96 16.76 6.66
N GLU A 617 -43.85 18.02 6.98
CA GLU A 617 -42.96 18.96 6.26
C GLU A 617 -41.47 18.73 6.58
N LEU A 618 -41.18 18.32 7.82
CA LEU A 618 -39.83 17.91 8.24
C LEU A 618 -39.45 16.53 7.65
N GLN A 619 -40.40 15.62 7.58
CA GLN A 619 -40.29 14.34 6.93
C GLN A 619 -39.98 14.49 5.43
N GLU A 620 -40.72 15.35 4.72
CA GLU A 620 -40.44 15.65 3.30
C GLU A 620 -39.09 16.34 3.10
N THR A 621 -38.69 17.22 4.02
CA THR A 621 -37.39 17.89 3.96
C THR A 621 -36.25 16.88 4.21
N LEU A 622 -36.35 16.03 5.22
CA LEU A 622 -35.38 14.96 5.48
C LEU A 622 -35.32 13.94 4.34
N VAL A 623 -36.48 13.54 3.79
CA VAL A 623 -36.52 12.59 2.65
C VAL A 623 -35.95 13.24 1.37
N LYS A 624 -36.22 14.51 1.10
CA LYS A 624 -35.61 15.26 -0.02
C LYS A 624 -34.10 15.48 0.15
N PHE A 625 -33.64 15.64 1.39
CA PHE A 625 -32.20 15.78 1.68
C PHE A 625 -31.46 14.44 1.69
N LEU A 626 -32.17 13.32 1.97
CA LEU A 626 -31.61 11.96 2.11
C LEU A 626 -31.75 11.16 0.81
N ALA A 627 -32.55 11.58 -0.16
CA ALA A 627 -32.67 11.01 -1.50
C ALA A 627 -31.58 11.52 -2.45
#